data_6f6be13f07bf9d51f3e336b6dc7d227e
#
_entry.id   6f6be13f07bf9d51f3e336b6dc7d227e
#
_cell.length_a   1.000
_cell.length_b   1.000
_cell.length_c   1.000
_cell.angle_alpha   90.00
_cell.angle_beta   90.00
_cell.angle_gamma   90.00
#
_symmetry.space_group_name_H-M   'P 1'
#
loop_
_entity.id
_entity.type
_entity.pdbx_description
1 polymer ?
#
loop_
_entity_poly.entity_id
_entity_poly.type
_entity_poly.pdbx_seq_one_letter_code
_entity_poly.pdbx_strand_id
1 'polypeptide(L)'
;MTAPLSASQSSTQSDTSDTASDLSAVQQQVVAALARGRTITAAAAEAQLHRSTLHNWMNTLPAFRAALMDARSHYAAQLRDEMKELSATALETLRTMLQHPQTPPAVRLRASLAILERQDWSLPADAERNLDREIKEQLLALGA
;
A
#
# COMPACT_ATOMS: atom_id res chain seq x y z
N MET A 1 -25.13 -66.78 5.34
CA MET A 1 -25.09 -66.51 3.91
C MET A 1 -24.84 -65.03 3.68
N THR A 2 -23.66 -64.80 3.25
CA THR A 2 -23.15 -63.71 2.37
C THR A 2 -23.49 -62.26 2.71
N ALA A 3 -22.51 -61.62 3.31
CA ALA A 3 -22.34 -60.16 3.16
C ALA A 3 -21.72 -59.83 1.79
N PRO A 4 -21.92 -58.62 1.28
CA PRO A 4 -20.93 -58.01 0.44
C PRO A 4 -20.38 -56.68 1.04
N LEU A 5 -19.09 -56.61 0.98
CA LEU A 5 -18.19 -55.50 1.11
C LEU A 5 -18.71 -54.24 0.38
N SER A 6 -18.77 -53.13 1.11
CA SER A 6 -18.90 -51.80 0.55
C SER A 6 -17.56 -51.11 0.56
N ALA A 7 -17.05 -50.82 -0.61
CA ALA A 7 -15.76 -50.16 -0.85
C ALA A 7 -15.83 -48.70 -0.41
N SER A 8 -14.94 -48.32 0.48
CA SER A 8 -14.60 -46.95 0.80
C SER A 8 -13.91 -46.31 -0.42
N GLN A 9 -14.59 -45.41 -1.09
CA GLN A 9 -13.96 -44.50 -2.04
C GLN A 9 -13.39 -43.33 -1.26
N SER A 10 -12.09 -43.38 -1.07
CA SER A 10 -11.30 -42.23 -0.64
C SER A 10 -11.26 -41.19 -1.77
N SER A 11 -12.09 -40.17 -1.67
CA SER A 11 -11.95 -38.99 -2.50
C SER A 11 -10.77 -38.17 -1.98
N THR A 12 -9.65 -38.34 -2.63
CA THR A 12 -8.49 -37.44 -2.53
C THR A 12 -8.92 -36.11 -3.18
N GLN A 13 -9.42 -35.19 -2.38
CA GLN A 13 -9.51 -33.80 -2.80
C GLN A 13 -8.09 -33.22 -2.68
N SER A 14 -7.51 -32.98 -3.84
CA SER A 14 -6.29 -32.21 -4.00
C SER A 14 -6.58 -30.75 -3.74
N ASP A 15 -6.37 -30.31 -2.51
CA ASP A 15 -6.32 -28.89 -2.14
C ASP A 15 -5.00 -28.30 -2.62
N THR A 16 -5.00 -27.79 -3.84
CA THR A 16 -3.95 -26.93 -4.39
C THR A 16 -4.40 -25.46 -4.33
N SER A 17 -4.61 -24.94 -3.13
CA SER A 17 -4.76 -23.51 -2.92
C SER A 17 -4.72 -23.16 -1.44
N ASP A 18 -3.58 -23.29 -0.78
CA ASP A 18 -3.40 -22.61 0.49
C ASP A 18 -1.94 -22.49 0.93
N THR A 19 -1.11 -21.83 0.12
CA THR A 19 0.27 -21.49 0.54
C THR A 19 0.32 -20.30 1.52
N ALA A 20 -0.83 -19.72 1.84
CA ALA A 20 -0.94 -18.64 2.84
C ALA A 20 -1.35 -19.12 4.24
N SER A 21 -1.73 -20.40 4.41
CA SER A 21 -2.36 -20.92 5.63
C SER A 21 -1.45 -21.75 6.55
N ASP A 22 -0.17 -21.84 6.26
CA ASP A 22 0.75 -22.68 7.06
C ASP A 22 1.27 -21.98 8.34
N LEU A 23 0.82 -20.75 8.63
CA LEU A 23 1.22 -20.05 9.83
C LEU A 23 0.24 -20.29 10.99
N SER A 24 0.77 -20.60 12.17
CA SER A 24 -0.04 -20.66 13.37
C SER A 24 -0.71 -19.32 13.69
N ALA A 25 -1.83 -19.35 14.44
CA ALA A 25 -2.55 -18.13 14.83
C ALA A 25 -1.63 -17.11 15.54
N VAL A 26 -0.68 -17.57 16.35
CA VAL A 26 0.29 -16.73 17.03
C VAL A 26 1.28 -16.10 16.03
N GLN A 27 1.72 -16.85 15.02
CA GLN A 27 2.58 -16.31 13.96
C GLN A 27 1.85 -15.26 13.12
N GLN A 28 0.58 -15.48 12.79
CA GLN A 28 -0.25 -14.50 12.09
C GLN A 28 -0.45 -13.21 12.89
N GLN A 29 -0.68 -13.33 14.20
CA GLN A 29 -0.78 -12.18 15.11
C GLN A 29 0.52 -11.37 15.11
N VAL A 30 1.68 -12.04 15.19
CA VAL A 30 3.00 -11.38 15.14
C VAL A 30 3.24 -10.71 13.79
N VAL A 31 2.91 -11.37 12.68
CA VAL A 31 2.98 -10.80 11.33
C VAL A 31 2.16 -9.52 11.25
N ALA A 32 0.91 -9.54 11.72
CA ALA A 32 0.04 -8.37 11.72
C ALA A 32 0.58 -7.22 12.59
N ALA A 33 1.18 -7.50 13.74
CA ALA A 33 1.80 -6.50 14.60
C ALA A 33 3.03 -5.86 13.92
N LEU A 34 3.92 -6.68 13.34
CA LEU A 34 5.12 -6.22 12.64
C LEU A 34 4.79 -5.44 11.35
N ALA A 35 3.74 -5.82 10.63
CA ALA A 35 3.29 -5.12 9.44
C ALA A 35 2.82 -3.69 9.76
N ARG A 36 2.18 -3.49 10.91
CA ARG A 36 1.76 -2.17 11.42
C ARG A 36 2.89 -1.32 12.03
N GLY A 37 4.14 -1.77 11.89
CA GLY A 37 5.31 -1.03 12.37
C GLY A 37 5.66 -1.25 13.85
N ARG A 38 5.08 -2.27 14.51
CA ARG A 38 5.50 -2.62 15.87
C ARG A 38 6.93 -3.14 15.85
N THR A 39 7.71 -2.80 16.88
CA THR A 39 9.06 -3.34 17.03
C THR A 39 9.01 -4.84 17.35
N ILE A 40 10.07 -5.57 17.03
CA ILE A 40 10.19 -7.01 17.34
C ILE A 40 9.95 -7.27 18.83
N THR A 41 10.48 -6.40 19.69
CA THR A 41 10.30 -6.52 21.15
C THR A 41 8.84 -6.34 21.56
N ALA A 42 8.15 -5.35 21.00
CA ALA A 42 6.74 -5.10 21.29
C ALA A 42 5.84 -6.24 20.76
N ALA A 43 6.09 -6.70 19.52
CA ALA A 43 5.34 -7.81 18.94
C ALA A 43 5.56 -9.13 19.71
N ALA A 44 6.77 -9.38 20.20
CA ALA A 44 7.06 -10.55 21.05
C ALA A 44 6.30 -10.46 22.39
N ALA A 45 6.30 -9.29 23.03
CA ALA A 45 5.59 -9.08 24.29
C ALA A 45 4.07 -9.24 24.13
N GLU A 46 3.48 -8.67 23.06
CA GLU A 46 2.05 -8.82 22.74
C GLU A 46 1.64 -10.29 22.51
N ALA A 47 2.52 -11.08 21.90
CA ALA A 47 2.30 -12.49 21.63
C ALA A 47 2.74 -13.42 22.78
N GLN A 48 3.23 -12.87 23.90
CA GLN A 48 3.78 -13.60 25.04
C GLN A 48 4.93 -14.54 24.64
N LEU A 49 5.77 -14.10 23.72
CA LEU A 49 6.90 -14.87 23.20
C LEU A 49 8.23 -14.21 23.53
N HIS A 50 9.28 -15.02 23.48
CA HIS A 50 10.63 -14.50 23.60
C HIS A 50 11.08 -13.83 22.28
N ARG A 51 11.79 -12.71 22.37
CA ARG A 51 12.31 -12.00 21.20
C ARG A 51 13.14 -12.92 20.27
N SER A 52 13.90 -13.83 20.84
CA SER A 52 14.69 -14.81 20.08
C SER A 52 13.84 -15.73 19.21
N THR A 53 12.60 -16.04 19.63
CA THR A 53 11.67 -16.86 18.84
C THR A 53 11.28 -16.13 17.55
N LEU A 54 11.00 -14.82 17.62
CA LEU A 54 10.68 -14.03 16.43
C LEU A 54 11.88 -13.93 15.49
N HIS A 55 13.09 -13.71 16.03
CA HIS A 55 14.31 -13.73 15.22
C HIS A 55 14.52 -15.08 14.53
N ASN A 56 14.27 -16.17 15.25
CA ASN A 56 14.36 -17.51 14.68
C ASN A 56 13.35 -17.69 13.53
N TRP A 57 12.08 -17.31 13.71
CA TRP A 57 11.07 -17.40 12.66
C TRP A 57 11.46 -16.55 11.42
N MET A 58 11.96 -15.34 11.63
CA MET A 58 12.42 -14.48 10.54
C MET A 58 13.60 -15.10 9.76
N ASN A 59 14.46 -15.86 10.42
CA ASN A 59 15.65 -16.44 9.81
C ASN A 59 15.36 -17.81 9.17
N THR A 60 14.51 -18.63 9.81
CA THR A 60 14.36 -20.05 9.45
C THR A 60 13.06 -20.38 8.71
N LEU A 61 12.01 -19.53 8.80
CA LEU A 61 10.71 -19.81 8.19
C LEU A 61 10.44 -18.93 6.96
N PRO A 62 10.61 -19.47 5.74
CA PRO A 62 10.31 -18.72 4.52
C PRO A 62 8.85 -18.25 4.44
N ALA A 63 7.89 -19.09 4.86
CA ALA A 63 6.47 -18.77 4.89
C ALA A 63 6.18 -17.55 5.79
N PHE A 64 6.83 -17.44 6.94
CA PHE A 64 6.69 -16.30 7.84
C PHE A 64 7.20 -15.00 7.19
N ARG A 65 8.34 -15.07 6.49
CA ARG A 65 8.89 -13.91 5.76
C ARG A 65 7.98 -13.47 4.61
N ALA A 66 7.46 -14.41 3.84
CA ALA A 66 6.53 -14.12 2.75
C ALA A 66 5.25 -13.45 3.28
N ALA A 67 4.62 -14.03 4.31
CA ALA A 67 3.45 -13.46 4.94
C ALA A 67 3.71 -12.05 5.54
N LEU A 68 4.89 -11.81 6.10
CA LEU A 68 5.26 -10.50 6.61
C LEU A 68 5.43 -9.46 5.49
N MET A 69 6.02 -9.85 4.36
CA MET A 69 6.15 -8.97 3.19
C MET A 69 4.78 -8.62 2.61
N ASP A 70 3.89 -9.60 2.46
CA ASP A 70 2.53 -9.40 2.00
C ASP A 70 1.74 -8.49 2.94
N ALA A 71 1.74 -8.77 4.23
CA ALA A 71 1.05 -7.95 5.22
C ALA A 71 1.56 -6.50 5.23
N ARG A 72 2.86 -6.27 5.05
CA ARG A 72 3.44 -4.91 4.91
C ARG A 72 2.98 -4.21 3.64
N SER A 73 2.93 -4.93 2.52
CA SER A 73 2.45 -4.38 1.25
C SER A 73 0.98 -3.99 1.34
N HIS A 74 0.15 -4.84 1.92
CA HIS A 74 -1.27 -4.55 2.16
C HIS A 74 -1.46 -3.35 3.09
N TYR A 75 -0.74 -3.29 4.21
CA TYR A 75 -0.82 -2.16 5.13
C TYR A 75 -0.37 -0.85 4.46
N ALA A 76 0.71 -0.87 3.68
CA ALA A 76 1.17 0.29 2.95
C ALA A 76 0.17 0.74 1.85
N ALA A 77 -0.54 -0.19 1.21
CA ALA A 77 -1.60 0.12 0.26
C ALA A 77 -2.80 0.78 0.95
N GLN A 78 -3.28 0.21 2.06
CA GLN A 78 -4.36 0.78 2.87
C GLN A 78 -4.02 2.21 3.32
N LEU A 79 -2.82 2.42 3.85
CA LEU A 79 -2.38 3.75 4.30
C LEU A 79 -2.35 4.76 3.14
N ARG A 80 -1.92 4.35 1.94
CA ARG A 80 -1.95 5.22 0.75
C ARG A 80 -3.39 5.58 0.35
N ASP A 81 -4.32 4.65 0.45
CA ASP A 81 -5.71 4.91 0.09
C ASP A 81 -6.39 5.83 1.12
N GLU A 82 -6.15 5.64 2.41
CA GLU A 82 -6.56 6.58 3.46
C GLU A 82 -5.98 7.99 3.23
N MET A 83 -4.70 8.08 2.86
CA MET A 83 -4.07 9.37 2.53
C MET A 83 -4.68 10.03 1.30
N LYS A 84 -5.10 9.26 0.27
CA LYS A 84 -5.81 9.80 -0.89
C LYS A 84 -7.17 10.39 -0.49
N GLU A 85 -7.94 9.69 0.35
CA GLU A 85 -9.23 10.18 0.84
C GLU A 85 -9.08 11.45 1.66
N LEU A 86 -8.12 11.50 2.60
CA LEU A 86 -7.82 12.69 3.37
C LEU A 86 -7.35 13.85 2.48
N SER A 87 -6.55 13.57 1.46
CA SER A 87 -6.10 14.58 0.50
C SER A 87 -7.27 15.13 -0.32
N ALA A 88 -8.20 14.29 -0.75
CA ALA A 88 -9.41 14.73 -1.46
C ALA A 88 -10.25 15.67 -0.59
N THR A 89 -10.45 15.31 0.68
CA THR A 89 -11.19 16.13 1.67
C THR A 89 -10.49 17.47 1.92
N ALA A 90 -9.16 17.45 2.06
CA ALA A 90 -8.37 18.66 2.24
C ALA A 90 -8.45 19.60 1.03
N LEU A 91 -8.37 19.06 -0.19
CA LEU A 91 -8.51 19.83 -1.43
C LEU A 91 -9.91 20.44 -1.56
N GLU A 92 -10.95 19.72 -1.19
CA GLU A 92 -12.32 20.26 -1.20
C GLU A 92 -12.48 21.41 -0.18
N THR A 93 -11.90 21.26 1.00
CA THR A 93 -11.86 22.33 2.01
C THR A 93 -11.16 23.57 1.47
N LEU A 94 -10.00 23.41 0.85
CA LEU A 94 -9.25 24.52 0.24
C LEU A 94 -10.04 25.17 -0.91
N ARG A 95 -10.68 24.37 -1.76
CA ARG A 95 -11.56 24.85 -2.84
C ARG A 95 -12.69 25.70 -2.28
N THR A 96 -13.38 25.23 -1.24
CA THR A 96 -14.45 25.96 -0.58
C THR A 96 -13.94 27.28 -0.01
N MET A 97 -12.78 27.29 0.66
CA MET A 97 -12.17 28.52 1.19
C MET A 97 -11.82 29.54 0.09
N LEU A 98 -11.35 29.08 -1.06
CA LEU A 98 -11.03 29.94 -2.20
C LEU A 98 -12.27 30.60 -2.83
N GLN A 99 -13.38 29.88 -2.87
CA GLN A 99 -14.61 30.30 -3.54
C GLN A 99 -15.54 31.09 -2.61
N HIS A 100 -15.44 30.91 -1.29
CA HIS A 100 -16.36 31.51 -0.35
C HIS A 100 -16.14 33.04 -0.24
N PRO A 101 -17.16 33.89 -0.49
CA PRO A 101 -17.00 35.34 -0.54
C PRO A 101 -16.58 35.96 0.80
N GLN A 102 -16.94 35.34 1.91
CA GLN A 102 -16.61 35.81 3.26
C GLN A 102 -15.22 35.37 3.74
N THR A 103 -14.49 34.57 2.98
CA THR A 103 -13.13 34.17 3.36
C THR A 103 -12.19 35.38 3.30
N PRO A 104 -11.49 35.72 4.40
CA PRO A 104 -10.56 36.84 4.42
C PRO A 104 -9.51 36.71 3.33
N PRO A 105 -9.09 37.81 2.67
CA PRO A 105 -8.12 37.78 1.57
C PRO A 105 -6.79 37.09 1.92
N ALA A 106 -6.30 37.30 3.15
CA ALA A 106 -5.08 36.68 3.63
C ALA A 106 -5.19 35.13 3.73
N VAL A 107 -6.36 34.60 4.14
CA VAL A 107 -6.62 33.15 4.19
C VAL A 107 -6.72 32.60 2.78
N ARG A 108 -7.40 33.30 1.89
CA ARG A 108 -7.51 32.92 0.47
C ARG A 108 -6.14 32.86 -0.22
N LEU A 109 -5.28 33.86 0.02
CA LEU A 109 -3.91 33.85 -0.49
C LEU A 109 -3.11 32.66 0.04
N ARG A 110 -3.17 32.38 1.35
CA ARG A 110 -2.46 31.23 1.93
C ARG A 110 -2.96 29.89 1.39
N ALA A 111 -4.26 29.74 1.18
CA ALA A 111 -4.83 28.54 0.58
C ALA A 111 -4.36 28.36 -0.87
N SER A 112 -4.28 29.44 -1.65
CA SER A 112 -3.73 29.41 -3.01
C SER A 112 -2.26 28.99 -3.03
N LEU A 113 -1.43 29.59 -2.18
CA LEU A 113 -0.01 29.25 -2.06
C LEU A 113 0.18 27.79 -1.63
N ALA A 114 -0.59 27.30 -0.66
CA ALA A 114 -0.50 25.92 -0.21
C ALA A 114 -0.78 24.89 -1.32
N ILE A 115 -1.67 25.23 -2.26
CA ILE A 115 -1.93 24.39 -3.44
C ILE A 115 -0.76 24.46 -4.41
N LEU A 116 -0.28 25.68 -4.71
CA LEU A 116 0.80 25.90 -5.67
C LEU A 116 2.13 25.30 -5.22
N GLU A 117 2.47 25.39 -3.93
CA GLU A 117 3.69 24.80 -3.35
C GLU A 117 3.72 23.28 -3.40
N ARG A 118 2.55 22.64 -3.45
CA ARG A 118 2.43 21.19 -3.50
C ARG A 118 2.32 20.61 -4.91
N GLN A 119 2.12 21.47 -5.89
CA GLN A 119 2.14 21.04 -7.28
C GLN A 119 3.59 20.88 -7.72
N ASP A 120 3.96 19.63 -7.98
CA ASP A 120 5.16 19.36 -8.75
C ASP A 120 4.86 19.77 -10.19
N TRP A 121 5.35 20.96 -10.56
CA TRP A 121 5.19 21.52 -11.92
C TRP A 121 6.08 20.81 -12.93
N SER A 122 6.72 19.72 -12.57
CA SER A 122 7.41 18.86 -13.52
C SER A 122 6.40 18.41 -14.57
N LEU A 123 6.56 18.87 -15.78
CA LEU A 123 5.80 18.33 -16.90
C LEU A 123 6.04 16.82 -16.97
N PRO A 124 5.00 16.01 -17.23
CA PRO A 124 5.21 14.59 -17.49
C PRO A 124 6.33 14.44 -18.54
N ALA A 125 7.24 13.50 -18.33
CA ALA A 125 8.41 13.31 -19.22
C ALA A 125 8.03 13.16 -20.71
N ASP A 126 6.79 12.76 -20.99
CA ASP A 126 6.24 12.69 -22.35
C ASP A 126 5.82 14.05 -22.87
N ALA A 127 5.36 14.96 -22.01
CA ALA A 127 5.02 16.33 -22.39
C ALA A 127 6.27 17.17 -22.67
N GLU A 128 7.34 17.01 -21.88
CA GLU A 128 8.63 17.64 -22.15
C GLU A 128 9.20 17.20 -23.51
N ARG A 129 9.21 15.90 -23.78
CA ARG A 129 9.69 15.34 -25.05
C ARG A 129 8.86 15.80 -26.25
N ASN A 130 7.55 15.94 -26.09
CA ASN A 130 6.67 16.46 -27.14
C ASN A 130 6.91 17.94 -27.39
N LEU A 131 7.08 18.74 -26.34
CA LEU A 131 7.36 20.18 -26.44
C LEU A 131 8.70 20.43 -27.15
N ASP A 132 9.77 19.69 -26.76
CA ASP A 132 11.07 19.80 -27.42
C ASP A 132 11.03 19.42 -28.88
N ARG A 133 10.22 18.42 -29.25
CA ARG A 133 10.03 18.04 -30.67
C ARG A 133 9.30 19.12 -31.43
N GLU A 134 8.23 19.67 -30.88
CA GLU A 134 7.41 20.72 -31.53
C GLU A 134 8.21 22.01 -31.72
N ILE A 135 9.02 22.39 -30.71
CA ILE A 135 9.93 23.55 -30.85
C ILE A 135 10.96 23.31 -31.95
N LYS A 136 11.57 22.11 -32.03
CA LYS A 136 12.52 21.78 -33.11
C LYS A 136 11.90 21.81 -34.46
N GLU A 137 10.68 21.29 -34.63
CA GLU A 137 9.95 21.33 -35.90
C GLU A 137 9.63 22.76 -36.33
N GLN A 138 9.23 23.61 -35.37
CA GLN A 138 8.96 25.04 -35.65
C GLN A 138 10.23 25.82 -36.05
N LEU A 139 11.35 25.54 -35.37
CA LEU A 139 12.63 26.17 -35.70
C LEU A 139 13.12 25.77 -37.09
N LEU A 140 12.94 24.51 -37.47
CA LEU A 140 13.28 24.01 -38.82
C LEU A 140 12.39 24.63 -39.90
N ALA A 141 11.12 24.84 -39.60
CA ALA A 141 10.18 25.49 -40.54
C ALA A 141 10.46 27.00 -40.75
N LEU A 142 11.06 27.66 -39.73
CA LEU A 142 11.39 29.09 -39.80
C LEU A 142 12.78 29.35 -40.44
N GLY A 143 13.62 28.32 -40.54
CA GLY A 143 14.97 28.40 -41.10
C GLY A 143 15.11 27.95 -42.54
N ALA A 144 14.01 27.62 -43.20
CA ALA A 144 13.94 27.27 -44.62
C ALA A 144 13.22 28.43 -45.36
#